data_cc39c61ade8eb1a2e1fae822b3fd123d
#
_entry.id   cc39c61ade8eb1a2e1fae822b3fd123d
#
_cell.length_a   1.000
_cell.length_b   1.000
_cell.length_c   1.000
_cell.angle_alpha   90.00
_cell.angle_beta   90.00
_cell.angle_gamma   90.00
#
_symmetry.space_group_name_H-M   'P 1'
#
loop_
_entity.id
_entity.type
_entity.pdbx_description
1 polymer ?
#
loop_
_entity_poly.entity_id
_entity_poly.type
_entity_poly.pdbx_seq_one_letter_code
_entity_poly.pdbx_strand_id
1 'polypeptide(L)'
;MNRRLLLVLALLSAPATLSAQAVDQRKAGASEDGDIAPWTLSSGRTFVLFPEGDVYPVYLADPHRPTNAILENFYTRVTIEDSTSVRTTMAVGGRFGLLRWEPKAPGGRSWQISLDAGIDAQFDSNRKLDNVGWDGDYGLTFTTASSGPIGWKLGILHISSHLGDEYAERTGRVRINYTREEVALGISRRLPLRLRAYAEAGVAYNTRDEDQEPWRVQGGLEYRGARRLLGDRFAFYAAADFQAWEERDWRLDTTLQAGILTTSAGKTWRFGAEYSDGRVPLGEFFWQSEARFSLGVWVDF
;
A
#
# COMPACT_ATOMS: atom_id res chain seq x y z
N MET A 1 -23.75 -17.45 -13.97
CA MET A 1 -22.30 -17.26 -13.99
C MET A 1 -22.02 -16.08 -14.92
N ASN A 2 -21.78 -14.91 -14.35
CA ASN A 2 -21.79 -13.63 -15.07
C ASN A 2 -20.53 -13.47 -15.94
N ARG A 3 -20.71 -13.12 -17.22
CA ARG A 3 -19.62 -12.84 -18.21
C ARG A 3 -18.58 -11.81 -17.76
N ARG A 4 -18.86 -11.06 -16.68
CA ARG A 4 -17.99 -10.01 -16.13
C ARG A 4 -16.80 -10.54 -15.33
N LEU A 5 -16.90 -11.73 -14.74
CA LEU A 5 -15.79 -12.36 -14.00
C LEU A 5 -14.68 -12.87 -14.94
N LEU A 6 -15.02 -13.16 -16.19
CA LEU A 6 -14.07 -13.64 -17.21
C LEU A 6 -13.18 -12.53 -17.79
N LEU A 7 -13.60 -11.25 -17.74
CA LEU A 7 -12.80 -10.15 -18.28
C LEU A 7 -11.62 -9.78 -17.35
N VAL A 8 -11.81 -9.92 -16.04
CA VAL A 8 -10.76 -9.65 -15.04
C VAL A 8 -9.63 -10.70 -15.12
N LEU A 9 -9.98 -11.94 -15.42
CA LEU A 9 -9.02 -13.04 -15.63
C LEU A 9 -8.27 -12.95 -16.97
N ALA A 10 -8.87 -12.32 -18.00
CA ALA A 10 -8.25 -12.19 -19.32
C ALA A 10 -7.16 -11.13 -19.38
N LEU A 11 -7.20 -10.10 -18.53
CA LEU A 11 -6.14 -9.09 -18.43
C LEU A 11 -4.89 -9.61 -17.72
N LEU A 12 -5.00 -10.72 -17.00
CA LEU A 12 -3.87 -11.37 -16.31
C LEU A 12 -3.21 -12.48 -17.15
N SER A 13 -3.77 -12.82 -18.31
CA SER A 13 -3.35 -13.96 -19.15
C SER A 13 -2.63 -13.58 -20.45
N ALA A 14 -2.07 -12.39 -20.58
CA ALA A 14 -1.16 -12.11 -21.67
C ALA A 14 0.09 -13.00 -21.55
N PRO A 15 0.41 -13.88 -22.53
CA PRO A 15 1.59 -14.72 -22.46
C PRO A 15 2.81 -13.84 -22.66
N ALA A 16 3.53 -13.54 -21.60
CA ALA A 16 4.91 -13.12 -21.68
C ALA A 16 5.73 -14.35 -22.07
N THR A 17 5.90 -14.58 -23.36
CA THR A 17 6.92 -15.48 -23.87
C THR A 17 8.28 -14.81 -23.67
N LEU A 18 8.78 -14.84 -22.47
CA LEU A 18 10.17 -14.64 -22.13
C LEU A 18 10.70 -16.01 -21.73
N SER A 19 11.61 -16.55 -22.55
CA SER A 19 12.28 -17.82 -22.32
C SER A 19 12.96 -17.77 -20.94
N ALA A 20 12.52 -18.61 -20.03
CA ALA A 20 13.19 -18.85 -18.77
C ALA A 20 14.50 -19.61 -19.06
N GLN A 21 15.60 -18.90 -19.22
CA GLN A 21 16.90 -19.47 -18.95
C GLN A 21 17.10 -19.44 -17.45
N ALA A 22 17.14 -20.62 -16.85
CA ALA A 22 17.54 -20.82 -15.47
C ALA A 22 18.99 -20.30 -15.31
N VAL A 23 19.16 -19.16 -14.67
CA VAL A 23 20.47 -18.66 -14.26
C VAL A 23 20.85 -19.40 -12.99
N ASP A 24 21.83 -20.31 -13.15
CA ASP A 24 22.51 -20.97 -12.04
C ASP A 24 23.28 -19.91 -11.22
N GLN A 25 22.85 -19.66 -10.00
CA GLN A 25 23.43 -18.66 -9.07
C GLN A 25 24.77 -19.12 -8.47
N ARG A 26 25.58 -19.86 -9.18
CA ARG A 26 26.91 -20.26 -8.72
C ARG A 26 28.01 -19.99 -9.76
N LYS A 27 28.18 -18.71 -10.11
CA LYS A 27 29.51 -18.22 -10.58
C LYS A 27 29.49 -16.70 -10.60
N ALA A 28 30.06 -16.09 -9.55
CA ALA A 28 30.52 -14.71 -9.61
C ALA A 28 31.70 -14.68 -10.62
N GLY A 29 31.36 -14.41 -11.88
CA GLY A 29 32.32 -14.09 -12.94
C GLY A 29 31.89 -12.75 -13.51
N ALA A 30 32.81 -11.80 -13.56
CA ALA A 30 32.63 -10.46 -14.07
C ALA A 30 31.82 -10.44 -15.37
N SER A 31 30.63 -9.80 -15.36
CA SER A 31 29.92 -9.42 -16.57
C SER A 31 30.45 -8.05 -17.03
N GLU A 32 30.86 -7.94 -18.28
CA GLU A 32 31.29 -6.69 -18.93
C GLU A 32 30.13 -5.77 -19.32
N ASP A 33 28.94 -6.01 -18.83
CA ASP A 33 27.75 -5.13 -19.00
C ASP A 33 27.57 -4.29 -17.76
N GLY A 34 27.91 -3.05 -17.88
CA GLY A 34 27.61 -1.81 -17.16
C GLY A 34 26.80 -1.80 -15.86
N ASP A 35 26.86 -2.84 -15.05
CA ASP A 35 26.29 -2.85 -13.71
C ASP A 35 27.00 -1.78 -12.87
N ILE A 36 26.28 -0.77 -12.45
CA ILE A 36 26.76 0.25 -11.53
C ILE A 36 27.09 -0.47 -10.21
N ALA A 37 28.37 -0.77 -10.00
CA ALA A 37 28.82 -1.39 -8.78
C ALA A 37 28.39 -0.53 -7.55
N PRO A 38 27.94 -1.14 -6.46
CA PRO A 38 27.58 -0.41 -5.27
C PRO A 38 28.79 0.39 -4.76
N TRP A 39 28.61 1.68 -4.54
CA TRP A 39 29.67 2.56 -4.07
C TRP A 39 29.95 2.29 -2.60
N THR A 40 31.18 1.96 -2.27
CA THR A 40 31.63 1.78 -0.89
C THR A 40 32.34 3.05 -0.43
N LEU A 41 31.82 3.71 0.60
CA LEU A 41 32.51 4.83 1.24
C LEU A 41 33.71 4.35 2.05
N SER A 42 34.68 5.24 2.24
CA SER A 42 35.83 5.03 3.14
C SER A 42 35.42 4.67 4.58
N SER A 43 34.20 5.04 5.01
CA SER A 43 33.59 4.65 6.29
C SER A 43 33.17 3.19 6.39
N GLY A 44 33.34 2.41 5.32
CA GLY A 44 32.93 1.00 5.29
C GLY A 44 31.43 0.80 5.10
N ARG A 45 30.68 1.80 4.63
CA ARG A 45 29.28 1.71 4.24
C ARG A 45 29.16 1.49 2.75
N THR A 46 28.17 0.70 2.34
CA THR A 46 27.84 0.48 0.93
C THR A 46 26.58 1.27 0.60
N PHE A 47 26.63 2.02 -0.51
CA PHE A 47 25.46 2.65 -1.10
C PHE A 47 24.91 1.78 -2.22
N VAL A 48 23.59 1.58 -2.21
CA VAL A 48 22.87 0.88 -3.26
C VAL A 48 21.87 1.85 -3.86
N LEU A 49 21.98 2.13 -5.14
CA LEU A 49 20.98 2.91 -5.90
C LEU A 49 19.87 1.96 -6.34
N PHE A 50 18.63 2.44 -6.27
CA PHE A 50 17.42 1.70 -6.64
C PHE A 50 17.37 0.30 -6.03
N PRO A 51 17.52 0.19 -4.67
CA PRO A 51 17.54 -1.09 -4.00
C PRO A 51 16.20 -1.81 -4.14
N GLU A 52 16.25 -3.12 -4.35
CA GLU A 52 15.08 -3.97 -4.25
C GLU A 52 14.61 -4.12 -2.79
N GLY A 53 13.27 -4.12 -2.60
CA GLY A 53 12.61 -4.30 -1.31
C GLY A 53 12.82 -3.14 -0.33
N ASP A 54 12.27 -3.27 0.86
CA ASP A 54 12.25 -2.25 1.91
C ASP A 54 12.97 -2.68 3.17
N VAL A 55 13.70 -1.75 3.80
CA VAL A 55 14.21 -1.93 5.18
C VAL A 55 13.09 -1.79 6.23
N TYR A 56 12.02 -1.08 5.89
CA TYR A 56 10.81 -0.92 6.70
C TYR A 56 9.59 -1.29 5.85
N PRO A 57 9.06 -2.50 5.94
CA PRO A 57 7.94 -2.94 5.10
C PRO A 57 6.71 -2.04 5.25
N VAL A 58 5.98 -1.84 4.15
CA VAL A 58 4.68 -1.16 4.16
C VAL A 58 3.68 -1.89 5.04
N TYR A 59 2.63 -1.19 5.49
CA TYR A 59 1.56 -1.80 6.30
C TYR A 59 0.57 -2.53 5.39
N LEU A 60 0.27 -3.81 5.69
CA LEU A 60 -0.49 -4.66 4.77
C LEU A 60 -1.95 -4.25 4.62
N ALA A 61 -2.58 -3.83 5.72
CA ALA A 61 -4.00 -3.49 5.77
C ALA A 61 -4.28 -1.98 5.79
N ASP A 62 -3.25 -1.14 5.57
CA ASP A 62 -3.43 0.31 5.46
C ASP A 62 -4.18 0.65 4.16
N PRO A 63 -5.40 1.22 4.24
CA PRO A 63 -6.20 1.53 3.06
C PRO A 63 -5.72 2.76 2.29
N HIS A 64 -4.81 3.55 2.85
CA HIS A 64 -4.30 4.80 2.27
C HIS A 64 -2.85 4.68 1.78
N ARG A 65 -2.29 3.48 1.74
CA ARG A 65 -0.92 3.29 1.24
C ARG A 65 -0.91 3.08 -0.27
N PRO A 66 0.11 3.59 -0.99
CA PRO A 66 0.35 3.20 -2.37
C PRO A 66 0.50 1.69 -2.50
N THR A 67 -0.31 1.08 -3.35
CA THR A 67 -0.29 -0.35 -3.61
C THR A 67 -0.76 -0.65 -5.04
N ASN A 68 -0.50 -1.84 -5.54
CA ASN A 68 -1.21 -2.34 -6.71
C ASN A 68 -2.30 -3.28 -6.23
N ALA A 69 -3.54 -2.97 -6.54
CA ALA A 69 -4.66 -3.79 -6.11
C ALA A 69 -5.84 -3.73 -7.09
N ILE A 70 -6.59 -4.80 -7.11
CA ILE A 70 -7.94 -4.83 -7.69
C ILE A 70 -8.84 -5.48 -6.65
N LEU A 71 -9.85 -4.74 -6.19
CA LEU A 71 -10.79 -5.18 -5.17
C LEU A 71 -12.21 -5.06 -5.70
N GLU A 72 -13.02 -6.09 -5.50
CA GLU A 72 -14.47 -5.96 -5.61
C GLU A 72 -15.04 -5.78 -4.21
N ASN A 73 -15.68 -4.65 -3.98
CA ASN A 73 -16.17 -4.21 -2.68
C ASN A 73 -17.68 -4.36 -2.60
N PHE A 74 -18.15 -5.02 -1.54
CA PHE A 74 -19.56 -5.23 -1.22
C PHE A 74 -19.88 -4.43 0.04
N TYR A 75 -20.57 -3.30 -0.13
CA TYR A 75 -20.87 -2.37 0.95
C TYR A 75 -22.10 -2.81 1.71
N THR A 76 -21.97 -2.91 3.02
CA THR A 76 -23.08 -3.16 3.96
C THR A 76 -23.64 -1.85 4.54
N ARG A 77 -22.86 -0.77 4.50
CA ARG A 77 -23.27 0.59 4.78
C ARG A 77 -22.72 1.51 3.70
N VAL A 78 -23.62 2.13 2.94
CA VAL A 78 -23.31 3.09 1.88
C VAL A 78 -23.68 4.48 2.34
N THR A 79 -22.77 5.43 2.27
CA THR A 79 -23.01 6.83 2.63
C THR A 79 -22.71 7.80 1.50
N ILE A 80 -21.94 7.36 0.49
CA ILE A 80 -21.74 8.15 -0.73
C ILE A 80 -23.07 8.22 -1.47
N GLU A 81 -23.62 9.43 -1.58
CA GLU A 81 -24.89 9.68 -2.23
C GLU A 81 -24.89 9.15 -3.66
N ASP A 82 -26.01 8.55 -4.06
CA ASP A 82 -26.22 8.01 -5.40
C ASP A 82 -25.09 7.06 -5.90
N SER A 83 -24.42 6.36 -4.99
CA SER A 83 -23.55 5.24 -5.32
C SER A 83 -24.20 3.90 -4.96
N THR A 84 -23.77 2.82 -5.60
CA THR A 84 -24.33 1.50 -5.32
C THR A 84 -23.54 0.75 -4.25
N SER A 85 -24.10 -0.39 -3.81
CA SER A 85 -23.49 -1.24 -2.81
C SER A 85 -22.37 -2.14 -3.36
N VAL A 86 -22.05 -2.07 -4.65
CA VAL A 86 -20.95 -2.82 -5.26
C VAL A 86 -20.07 -1.87 -6.05
N ARG A 87 -18.82 -1.74 -5.61
CA ARG A 87 -17.83 -0.87 -6.25
C ARG A 87 -16.50 -1.60 -6.42
N THR A 88 -15.85 -1.39 -7.55
CA THR A 88 -14.49 -1.89 -7.82
C THR A 88 -13.47 -0.82 -7.43
N THR A 89 -12.47 -1.19 -6.62
CA THR A 89 -11.27 -0.37 -6.40
C THR A 89 -10.16 -0.86 -7.32
N MET A 90 -9.50 0.08 -7.99
CA MET A 90 -8.27 -0.16 -8.77
C MET A 90 -7.20 0.77 -8.25
N ALA A 91 -6.12 0.19 -7.74
CA ALA A 91 -4.98 0.93 -7.24
C ALA A 91 -3.72 0.55 -8.02
N VAL A 92 -2.90 1.55 -8.32
CA VAL A 92 -1.58 1.38 -8.96
C VAL A 92 -0.59 2.24 -8.22
N GLY A 93 0.45 1.64 -7.66
CA GLY A 93 1.46 2.37 -6.92
C GLY A 93 2.35 1.47 -6.09
N GLY A 94 3.18 2.09 -5.28
CA GLY A 94 4.08 1.37 -4.39
C GLY A 94 5.15 2.26 -3.79
N ARG A 95 6.01 1.62 -3.02
CA ARG A 95 7.22 2.23 -2.50
C ARG A 95 8.41 1.82 -3.35
N PHE A 96 9.14 2.80 -3.86
CA PHE A 96 10.30 2.60 -4.73
C PHE A 96 11.55 3.08 -4.00
N GLY A 97 12.47 2.16 -3.70
CA GLY A 97 13.76 2.51 -3.11
C GLY A 97 14.59 3.38 -4.06
N LEU A 98 15.03 4.55 -3.58
CA LEU A 98 15.91 5.43 -4.34
C LEU A 98 17.37 5.24 -3.95
N LEU A 99 17.63 5.14 -2.65
CA LEU A 99 18.97 5.02 -2.10
C LEU A 99 18.94 4.25 -0.79
N ARG A 100 19.83 3.29 -0.62
CA ARG A 100 20.04 2.55 0.64
C ARG A 100 21.48 2.64 1.10
N TRP A 101 21.66 2.79 2.41
CA TRP A 101 22.95 2.62 3.09
C TRP A 101 22.92 1.31 3.85
N GLU A 102 23.93 0.49 3.61
CA GLU A 102 24.11 -0.76 4.33
C GLU A 102 25.45 -0.72 5.08
N PRO A 103 25.45 -1.02 6.40
CA PRO A 103 26.69 -1.09 7.16
C PRO A 103 27.44 -2.38 6.80
N LYS A 104 28.78 -2.33 6.78
CA LYS A 104 29.62 -3.54 6.61
C LYS A 104 29.48 -4.55 7.75
N ALA A 105 29.28 -4.04 8.97
CA ALA A 105 29.20 -4.92 10.14
C ALA A 105 27.84 -5.66 10.17
N PRO A 106 27.83 -6.99 10.36
CA PRO A 106 26.60 -7.72 10.59
C PRO A 106 25.82 -7.10 11.75
N GLY A 107 24.49 -6.91 11.55
CA GLY A 107 23.65 -6.35 12.59
C GLY A 107 23.62 -4.83 12.70
N GLY A 108 24.40 -4.14 11.88
CA GLY A 108 24.34 -2.68 11.77
C GLY A 108 23.00 -2.18 11.26
N ARG A 109 22.78 -0.88 11.36
CA ARG A 109 21.53 -0.24 10.96
C ARG A 109 21.60 0.21 9.51
N SER A 110 20.69 -0.30 8.69
CA SER A 110 20.46 0.15 7.32
C SER A 110 19.53 1.35 7.31
N TRP A 111 19.69 2.21 6.32
CA TRP A 111 18.87 3.38 6.06
C TRP A 111 18.46 3.39 4.60
N GLN A 112 17.23 3.80 4.33
CA GLN A 112 16.72 3.88 2.97
C GLN A 112 15.91 5.16 2.77
N ILE A 113 16.09 5.79 1.62
CA ILE A 113 15.20 6.82 1.09
C ILE A 113 14.39 6.16 -0.02
N SER A 114 13.09 6.35 0.02
CA SER A 114 12.16 5.80 -0.97
C SER A 114 11.20 6.88 -1.46
N LEU A 115 10.73 6.73 -2.68
CA LEU A 115 9.56 7.42 -3.22
C LEU A 115 8.35 6.53 -2.97
N ASP A 116 7.34 7.04 -2.30
CA ASP A 116 6.01 6.47 -2.26
C ASP A 116 5.17 7.19 -3.32
N ALA A 117 4.47 6.48 -4.20
CA ALA A 117 3.59 7.08 -5.19
C ALA A 117 2.49 6.11 -5.61
N GLY A 118 1.27 6.62 -5.80
CA GLY A 118 0.14 5.81 -6.21
C GLY A 118 -1.07 6.61 -6.65
N ILE A 119 -1.98 5.88 -7.24
CA ILE A 119 -3.35 6.30 -7.57
C ILE A 119 -4.28 5.19 -7.12
N ASP A 120 -5.34 5.55 -6.42
CA ASP A 120 -6.42 4.68 -6.00
C ASP A 120 -7.75 5.23 -6.51
N ALA A 121 -8.47 4.47 -7.31
CA ALA A 121 -9.70 4.89 -7.95
C ALA A 121 -10.85 3.93 -7.63
N GLN A 122 -12.05 4.46 -7.38
CA GLN A 122 -13.27 3.71 -7.15
C GLN A 122 -14.25 3.86 -8.30
N PHE A 123 -14.78 2.73 -8.74
CA PHE A 123 -15.73 2.62 -9.84
C PHE A 123 -17.02 1.94 -9.37
N ASP A 124 -18.17 2.49 -9.71
CA ASP A 124 -19.48 1.88 -9.41
C ASP A 124 -19.76 0.71 -10.35
N SER A 125 -19.62 -0.52 -9.86
CA SER A 125 -19.73 -1.76 -10.65
C SER A 125 -21.14 -1.94 -11.24
N ASN A 126 -22.17 -1.42 -10.60
CA ASN A 126 -23.55 -1.52 -11.08
C ASN A 126 -23.95 -0.38 -12.05
N ARG A 127 -23.09 0.63 -12.21
CA ARG A 127 -23.28 1.77 -13.11
C ARG A 127 -22.24 1.77 -14.24
N LYS A 128 -21.97 0.62 -14.86
CA LYS A 128 -21.05 0.45 -15.97
C LYS A 128 -19.61 0.89 -15.67
N LEU A 129 -19.20 0.82 -14.41
CA LEU A 129 -17.92 1.31 -13.93
C LEU A 129 -17.77 2.84 -14.02
N ASP A 130 -18.85 3.60 -13.76
CA ASP A 130 -18.75 5.04 -13.57
C ASP A 130 -17.71 5.33 -12.49
N ASN A 131 -16.79 6.25 -12.75
CA ASN A 131 -15.78 6.65 -11.78
C ASN A 131 -16.46 7.49 -10.66
N VAL A 132 -16.36 7.02 -9.41
CA VAL A 132 -16.86 7.74 -8.22
C VAL A 132 -15.86 8.82 -7.80
N GLY A 133 -14.58 8.49 -7.87
CA GLY A 133 -13.47 9.37 -7.52
C GLY A 133 -12.15 8.61 -7.49
N TRP A 134 -11.07 9.36 -7.33
CA TRP A 134 -9.74 8.82 -7.20
C TRP A 134 -8.85 9.71 -6.33
N ASP A 135 -7.94 9.09 -5.61
CA ASP A 135 -6.90 9.75 -4.85
C ASP A 135 -5.55 9.53 -5.53
N GLY A 136 -4.76 10.59 -5.60
CA GLY A 136 -3.35 10.52 -5.95
C GLY A 136 -2.52 10.81 -4.72
N ASP A 137 -1.52 9.98 -4.47
CA ASP A 137 -0.60 10.14 -3.35
C ASP A 137 0.85 10.02 -3.82
N TYR A 138 1.71 10.84 -3.24
CA TYR A 138 3.15 10.72 -3.42
C TYR A 138 3.90 11.30 -2.23
N GLY A 139 5.14 10.87 -2.05
CA GLY A 139 5.96 11.39 -0.97
C GLY A 139 7.34 10.77 -0.94
N LEU A 140 8.14 11.29 -0.02
CA LEU A 140 9.45 10.74 0.29
C LEU A 140 9.42 10.12 1.68
N THR A 141 9.90 8.90 1.80
CA THR A 141 10.07 8.24 3.09
C THR A 141 11.54 7.94 3.36
N PHE A 142 11.95 8.29 4.58
CA PHE A 142 13.22 7.88 5.16
C PHE A 142 12.95 6.78 6.18
N THR A 143 13.54 5.62 5.96
CA THR A 143 13.32 4.45 6.79
C THR A 143 14.61 3.90 7.34
N THR A 144 14.54 3.25 8.50
CA THR A 144 15.70 2.61 9.09
C THR A 144 15.31 1.35 9.86
N ALA A 145 16.11 0.32 9.70
CA ALA A 145 16.03 -0.89 10.50
C ALA A 145 17.43 -1.48 10.73
N SER A 146 17.53 -2.35 11.72
CA SER A 146 18.71 -3.14 12.00
C SER A 146 18.31 -4.61 12.10
N SER A 147 19.26 -5.50 12.39
CA SER A 147 18.96 -6.90 12.75
C SER A 147 18.09 -7.01 14.01
N GLY A 148 18.06 -5.97 14.86
CA GLY A 148 17.14 -5.84 15.98
C GLY A 148 15.69 -5.74 15.56
N PRO A 149 14.74 -5.84 16.49
CA PRO A 149 13.32 -5.96 16.15
C PRO A 149 12.67 -4.63 15.72
N ILE A 150 13.29 -3.48 15.94
CA ILE A 150 12.68 -2.16 15.80
C ILE A 150 13.14 -1.46 14.52
N GLY A 151 12.19 -0.97 13.75
CA GLY A 151 12.38 -0.07 12.61
C GLY A 151 11.65 1.26 12.81
N TRP A 152 12.10 2.29 12.09
CA TRP A 152 11.53 3.64 12.11
C TRP A 152 11.26 4.13 10.68
N LYS A 153 10.24 4.96 10.55
CA LYS A 153 9.86 5.63 9.30
C LYS A 153 9.60 7.11 9.58
N LEU A 154 10.13 7.99 8.74
CA LEU A 154 9.75 9.39 8.64
C LEU A 154 9.29 9.63 7.20
N GLY A 155 8.07 10.11 7.01
CA GLY A 155 7.49 10.42 5.70
C GLY A 155 7.14 11.87 5.57
N ILE A 156 7.28 12.41 4.36
CA ILE A 156 6.68 13.66 3.91
C ILE A 156 5.78 13.27 2.77
N LEU A 157 4.46 13.38 2.97
CA LEU A 157 3.45 12.79 2.12
C LEU A 157 2.52 13.88 1.58
N HIS A 158 2.09 13.72 0.35
CA HIS A 158 1.04 14.51 -0.29
C HIS A 158 -0.07 13.58 -0.74
N ILE A 159 -1.31 13.97 -0.44
CA ILE A 159 -2.51 13.29 -0.91
C ILE A 159 -3.41 14.33 -1.55
N SER A 160 -3.92 14.05 -2.74
CA SER A 160 -4.94 14.85 -3.41
C SER A 160 -6.08 13.95 -3.87
N SER A 161 -7.32 14.41 -3.68
CA SER A 161 -8.51 13.64 -4.03
C SER A 161 -9.35 14.37 -5.07
N HIS A 162 -9.97 13.59 -5.93
CA HIS A 162 -10.75 14.09 -7.06
C HIS A 162 -12.05 13.30 -7.22
N LEU A 163 -13.16 14.00 -7.44
CA LEU A 163 -14.40 13.34 -7.88
C LEU A 163 -14.26 12.82 -9.31
N GLY A 164 -14.88 11.68 -9.59
CA GLY A 164 -15.07 11.20 -10.94
C GLY A 164 -15.98 12.14 -11.73
N ASP A 165 -15.68 12.34 -13.00
CA ASP A 165 -16.47 13.24 -13.84
C ASP A 165 -17.91 12.71 -14.00
N GLU A 166 -18.10 11.41 -14.23
CA GLU A 166 -19.42 10.79 -14.35
C GLU A 166 -20.24 10.93 -13.05
N TYR A 167 -19.56 10.76 -11.88
CA TYR A 167 -20.22 10.95 -10.60
C TYR A 167 -20.62 12.41 -10.38
N ALA A 168 -19.73 13.36 -10.66
CA ALA A 168 -19.97 14.78 -10.50
C ALA A 168 -21.10 15.27 -11.43
N GLU A 169 -21.11 14.86 -12.70
CA GLU A 169 -22.16 15.20 -13.68
C GLU A 169 -23.53 14.66 -13.25
N ARG A 170 -23.58 13.42 -12.75
CA ARG A 170 -24.82 12.76 -12.36
C ARG A 170 -25.43 13.31 -11.08
N THR A 171 -24.59 13.65 -10.10
CA THR A 171 -25.05 14.09 -8.78
C THR A 171 -25.12 15.60 -8.61
N GLY A 172 -24.46 16.36 -9.48
CA GLY A 172 -24.25 17.80 -9.32
C GLY A 172 -23.34 18.17 -8.14
N ARG A 173 -22.63 17.19 -7.56
CA ARG A 173 -21.76 17.44 -6.41
C ARG A 173 -20.57 18.32 -6.80
N VAL A 174 -20.34 19.34 -5.99
CA VAL A 174 -19.18 20.21 -6.12
C VAL A 174 -17.97 19.57 -5.44
N ARG A 175 -16.82 19.62 -6.10
CA ARG A 175 -15.53 19.15 -5.56
C ARG A 175 -15.11 20.00 -4.37
N ILE A 176 -14.64 19.38 -3.32
CA ILE A 176 -13.98 20.09 -2.19
C ILE A 176 -12.49 20.30 -2.44
N ASN A 177 -11.93 19.62 -3.47
CA ASN A 177 -10.50 19.64 -3.78
C ASN A 177 -9.63 19.25 -2.57
N TYR A 178 -10.00 18.16 -1.91
CA TYR A 178 -9.24 17.65 -0.77
C TYR A 178 -7.76 17.53 -1.11
N THR A 179 -6.94 18.18 -0.30
CA THR A 179 -5.47 18.09 -0.38
C THR A 179 -4.93 18.06 1.03
N ARG A 180 -3.97 17.16 1.29
CA ARG A 180 -3.30 17.04 2.58
C ARG A 180 -1.81 16.84 2.38
N GLU A 181 -1.01 17.72 2.97
CA GLU A 181 0.44 17.58 3.03
C GLU A 181 0.85 17.32 4.47
N GLU A 182 1.52 16.20 4.70
CA GLU A 182 1.72 15.64 6.02
C GLU A 182 3.16 15.21 6.28
N VAL A 183 3.61 15.42 7.52
CA VAL A 183 4.78 14.73 8.07
C VAL A 183 4.29 13.59 8.97
N ALA A 184 4.78 12.37 8.71
CA ALA A 184 4.40 11.18 9.46
C ALA A 184 5.62 10.49 10.08
N LEU A 185 5.53 10.11 11.36
CA LEU A 185 6.54 9.35 12.08
C LEU A 185 5.97 7.99 12.49
N GLY A 186 6.62 6.93 12.04
CA GLY A 186 6.23 5.56 12.32
C GLY A 186 7.31 4.75 13.02
N ILE A 187 6.88 3.82 13.85
CA ILE A 187 7.70 2.80 14.49
C ILE A 187 7.08 1.43 14.26
N SER A 188 7.90 0.43 14.01
CA SER A 188 7.43 -0.96 14.00
C SER A 188 8.34 -1.88 14.78
N ARG A 189 7.76 -2.96 15.30
CA ARG A 189 8.49 -3.98 16.05
C ARG A 189 8.13 -5.37 15.55
N ARG A 190 9.15 -6.14 15.19
CA ARG A 190 9.02 -7.58 14.96
C ARG A 190 8.86 -8.29 16.28
N LEU A 191 7.83 -9.10 16.39
CA LEU A 191 7.46 -9.88 17.57
C LEU A 191 7.70 -11.37 17.30
N PRO A 192 7.70 -12.22 18.34
CA PRO A 192 7.65 -13.68 18.17
C PRO A 192 6.47 -14.11 17.29
N LEU A 193 6.44 -15.37 16.88
CA LEU A 193 5.37 -15.97 16.08
C LEU A 193 5.14 -15.31 14.71
N ARG A 194 6.17 -14.67 14.13
CA ARG A 194 6.10 -13.98 12.83
C ARG A 194 5.12 -12.80 12.80
N LEU A 195 4.89 -12.19 13.95
CA LEU A 195 4.08 -11.00 14.09
C LEU A 195 4.93 -9.74 13.90
N ARG A 196 4.30 -8.67 13.45
CA ARG A 196 4.82 -7.31 13.45
C ARG A 196 3.74 -6.37 13.96
N ALA A 197 4.06 -5.57 14.97
CA ALA A 197 3.23 -4.46 15.41
C ALA A 197 3.82 -3.16 14.91
N TYR A 198 2.97 -2.15 14.67
CA TYR A 198 3.40 -0.80 14.31
C TYR A 198 2.49 0.26 14.90
N ALA A 199 3.02 1.46 14.99
CA ALA A 199 2.29 2.68 15.32
C ALA A 199 2.87 3.84 14.52
N GLU A 200 2.01 4.80 14.16
CA GLU A 200 2.37 5.98 13.39
C GLU A 200 1.53 7.17 13.85
N ALA A 201 2.12 8.34 13.84
CA ALA A 201 1.42 9.62 14.00
C ALA A 201 1.78 10.53 12.83
N GLY A 202 0.78 11.21 12.29
CA GLY A 202 0.92 12.18 11.22
C GLY A 202 0.40 13.54 11.64
N VAL A 203 1.02 14.58 11.13
CA VAL A 203 0.56 15.96 11.28
C VAL A 203 0.59 16.66 9.92
N ALA A 204 -0.57 17.12 9.46
CA ALA A 204 -0.66 17.94 8.27
C ALA A 204 -0.11 19.33 8.56
N TYR A 205 0.76 19.82 7.69
CA TYR A 205 1.26 21.19 7.73
C TYR A 205 0.60 22.07 6.67
N ASN A 206 -0.15 21.48 5.74
CA ASN A 206 -0.96 22.17 4.75
C ASN A 206 -2.18 21.33 4.40
N THR A 207 -3.37 21.95 4.46
CA THR A 207 -4.65 21.38 4.07
C THR A 207 -5.41 22.42 3.26
N ARG A 208 -6.33 22.02 2.41
CA ARG A 208 -7.06 22.95 1.56
C ARG A 208 -8.49 23.21 2.02
N ASP A 209 -9.13 22.22 2.57
CA ASP A 209 -10.50 22.34 3.09
C ASP A 209 -10.47 22.79 4.56
N GLU A 210 -11.37 23.71 4.95
CA GLU A 210 -11.40 24.29 6.30
C GLU A 210 -11.80 23.28 7.38
N ASP A 211 -12.50 22.20 6.97
CA ASP A 211 -12.93 21.13 7.87
C ASP A 211 -11.85 20.07 8.09
N GLN A 212 -10.69 20.18 7.43
CA GLN A 212 -9.57 19.28 7.63
C GLN A 212 -8.76 19.67 8.88
N GLU A 213 -8.60 18.73 9.79
CA GLU A 213 -7.79 18.88 10.99
C GLU A 213 -6.41 18.21 10.83
N PRO A 214 -5.35 18.70 11.53
CA PRO A 214 -4.00 18.29 11.22
C PRO A 214 -3.61 16.90 11.68
N TRP A 215 -4.16 16.36 12.77
CA TRP A 215 -3.60 15.16 13.38
C TRP A 215 -4.27 13.87 12.93
N ARG A 216 -3.45 12.83 12.79
CA ARG A 216 -3.92 11.44 12.73
C ARG A 216 -2.99 10.50 13.50
N VAL A 217 -3.54 9.40 13.94
CA VAL A 217 -2.79 8.29 14.50
C VAL A 217 -3.20 6.99 13.82
N GLN A 218 -2.26 6.06 13.73
CA GLN A 218 -2.44 4.76 13.11
C GLN A 218 -1.68 3.71 13.90
N GLY A 219 -2.21 2.49 13.94
CA GLY A 219 -1.50 1.36 14.52
C GLY A 219 -2.06 0.04 14.04
N GLY A 220 -1.25 -1.00 14.08
CA GLY A 220 -1.72 -2.28 13.59
C GLY A 220 -0.86 -3.46 13.98
N LEU A 221 -1.35 -4.62 13.59
CA LEU A 221 -0.72 -5.91 13.81
C LEU A 221 -0.78 -6.75 12.54
N GLU A 222 0.33 -7.35 12.17
CA GLU A 222 0.46 -8.20 10.99
C GLU A 222 1.05 -9.56 11.34
N TYR A 223 0.55 -10.57 10.66
CA TYR A 223 1.08 -11.93 10.68
C TYR A 223 1.45 -12.36 9.27
N ARG A 224 2.64 -12.89 9.09
CA ARG A 224 3.10 -13.53 7.84
C ARG A 224 3.58 -14.93 8.15
N GLY A 225 2.77 -15.92 7.78
CA GLY A 225 3.04 -17.34 8.02
C GLY A 225 4.27 -17.88 7.30
N ALA A 226 4.62 -19.11 7.59
CA ALA A 226 5.58 -19.86 6.78
C ALA A 226 4.90 -20.38 5.51
N ARG A 227 5.67 -20.52 4.43
CA ARG A 227 5.19 -21.19 3.22
C ARG A 227 4.96 -22.67 3.53
N ARG A 228 3.69 -23.09 3.60
CA ARG A 228 3.29 -24.46 3.92
C ARG A 228 2.05 -24.92 3.15
N LEU A 229 1.58 -24.08 2.22
CA LEU A 229 0.37 -24.37 1.44
C LEU A 229 0.73 -24.65 0.00
N LEU A 230 0.00 -25.58 -0.64
CA LEU A 230 0.10 -25.91 -2.06
C LEU A 230 1.55 -26.21 -2.50
N GLY A 231 2.23 -27.12 -1.78
CA GLY A 231 3.62 -27.50 -2.07
C GLY A 231 4.61 -26.40 -1.71
N ASP A 232 4.44 -25.78 -0.56
CA ASP A 232 5.31 -24.73 0.01
C ASP A 232 5.42 -23.45 -0.84
N ARG A 233 4.44 -23.20 -1.71
CA ARG A 233 4.40 -22.03 -2.58
C ARG A 233 3.73 -20.83 -1.92
N PHE A 234 2.75 -21.07 -1.04
CA PHE A 234 1.96 -20.04 -0.40
C PHE A 234 2.11 -20.05 1.12
N ALA A 235 1.93 -18.87 1.71
CA ALA A 235 1.83 -18.68 3.15
C ALA A 235 0.50 -18.00 3.49
N PHE A 236 -0.05 -18.25 4.66
CA PHE A 236 -1.13 -17.42 5.20
C PHE A 236 -0.61 -16.05 5.63
N TYR A 237 -1.43 -15.05 5.49
CA TYR A 237 -1.24 -13.76 6.15
C TYR A 237 -2.54 -13.27 6.79
N ALA A 238 -2.40 -12.45 7.81
CA ALA A 238 -3.49 -11.67 8.39
C ALA A 238 -2.93 -10.33 8.83
N ALA A 239 -3.74 -9.29 8.74
CA ALA A 239 -3.35 -7.94 9.14
C ALA A 239 -4.57 -7.20 9.68
N ALA A 240 -4.34 -6.34 10.67
CA ALA A 240 -5.29 -5.40 11.20
C ALA A 240 -4.66 -4.02 11.22
N ASP A 241 -5.36 -3.02 10.73
CA ASP A 241 -5.00 -1.61 10.75
C ASP A 241 -6.12 -0.82 11.43
N PHE A 242 -5.72 0.10 12.27
CA PHE A 242 -6.61 0.98 13.02
C PHE A 242 -6.12 2.41 12.85
N GLN A 243 -7.01 3.30 12.43
CA GLN A 243 -6.72 4.72 12.24
C GLN A 243 -7.71 5.57 13.01
N ALA A 244 -7.28 6.74 13.45
CA ALA A 244 -8.15 7.77 13.99
C ALA A 244 -7.63 9.14 13.54
N TRP A 245 -8.54 9.95 13.04
CA TRP A 245 -8.27 11.26 12.44
C TRP A 245 -8.98 12.34 13.24
N GLU A 246 -8.30 13.43 13.55
CA GLU A 246 -8.86 14.57 14.27
C GLU A 246 -10.07 15.16 13.51
N GLU A 247 -9.96 15.33 12.20
CA GLU A 247 -11.03 15.78 11.29
C GLU A 247 -12.30 14.93 11.33
N ARG A 248 -12.29 13.84 12.08
CA ARG A 248 -13.41 12.91 12.28
C ARG A 248 -13.72 12.65 13.74
N ASP A 249 -13.39 13.59 14.61
CA ASP A 249 -13.59 13.45 16.07
C ASP A 249 -12.92 12.19 16.64
N TRP A 250 -11.78 11.78 16.10
CA TRP A 250 -11.03 10.60 16.54
C TRP A 250 -11.79 9.28 16.48
N ARG A 251 -12.82 9.19 15.62
CA ARG A 251 -13.53 7.92 15.42
C ARG A 251 -12.57 6.88 14.87
N LEU A 252 -12.68 5.67 15.40
CA LEU A 252 -11.83 4.57 15.00
C LEU A 252 -12.27 4.03 13.63
N ASP A 253 -11.36 4.01 12.69
CA ASP A 253 -11.45 3.34 11.40
C ASP A 253 -10.71 2.01 11.49
N THR A 254 -11.31 0.94 11.01
CA THR A 254 -10.78 -0.42 11.13
C THR A 254 -10.69 -1.08 9.77
N THR A 255 -9.53 -1.64 9.45
CA THR A 255 -9.33 -2.50 8.26
C THR A 255 -8.71 -3.81 8.67
N LEU A 256 -9.33 -4.92 8.30
CA LEU A 256 -8.87 -6.28 8.56
C LEU A 256 -8.63 -6.98 7.22
N GLN A 257 -7.47 -7.59 7.05
CA GLN A 257 -7.15 -8.39 5.86
C GLN A 257 -6.73 -9.79 6.25
N ALA A 258 -7.12 -10.79 5.47
CA ALA A 258 -6.62 -12.15 5.60
C ALA A 258 -6.63 -12.87 4.25
N GLY A 259 -5.68 -13.78 4.06
CA GLY A 259 -5.59 -14.54 2.83
C GLY A 259 -4.31 -15.35 2.70
N ILE A 260 -3.91 -15.59 1.48
CA ILE A 260 -2.66 -16.27 1.14
C ILE A 260 -1.74 -15.32 0.37
N LEU A 261 -0.45 -15.51 0.56
CA LEU A 261 0.58 -14.77 -0.15
C LEU A 261 1.64 -15.70 -0.76
N THR A 262 2.24 -15.23 -1.84
CA THR A 262 3.41 -15.86 -2.46
C THR A 262 4.36 -14.79 -2.95
N THR A 263 5.63 -15.14 -3.14
CA THR A 263 6.62 -14.24 -3.74
C THR A 263 7.10 -14.82 -5.06
N SER A 264 7.03 -14.02 -6.11
CA SER A 264 7.48 -14.37 -7.45
C SER A 264 8.10 -13.14 -8.11
N ALA A 265 9.24 -13.31 -8.76
CA ALA A 265 9.98 -12.24 -9.45
C ALA A 265 10.19 -10.99 -8.56
N GLY A 266 10.62 -11.19 -7.30
CA GLY A 266 10.88 -10.11 -6.35
C GLY A 266 9.63 -9.45 -5.76
N LYS A 267 8.42 -9.78 -6.23
CA LYS A 267 7.15 -9.17 -5.82
C LYS A 267 6.36 -10.10 -4.92
N THR A 268 5.63 -9.53 -3.97
CA THR A 268 4.72 -10.28 -3.10
C THR A 268 3.30 -10.15 -3.63
N TRP A 269 2.72 -11.28 -4.02
CA TRP A 269 1.33 -11.40 -4.44
C TRP A 269 0.49 -11.83 -3.26
N ARG A 270 -0.61 -11.15 -3.00
CA ARG A 270 -1.58 -11.46 -1.96
C ARG A 270 -2.96 -11.66 -2.57
N PHE A 271 -3.64 -12.71 -2.15
CA PHE A 271 -5.00 -13.06 -2.57
C PHE A 271 -5.83 -13.24 -1.30
N GLY A 272 -6.91 -12.52 -1.15
CA GLY A 272 -7.63 -12.58 0.11
C GLY A 272 -8.88 -11.75 0.17
N ALA A 273 -9.35 -11.61 1.40
CA ALA A 273 -10.49 -10.82 1.77
C ALA A 273 -10.08 -9.66 2.68
N GLU A 274 -10.85 -8.58 2.60
CA GLU A 274 -10.73 -7.40 3.45
C GLU A 274 -12.11 -7.06 4.03
N TYR A 275 -12.15 -6.70 5.30
CA TYR A 275 -13.27 -6.00 5.92
C TYR A 275 -12.79 -4.62 6.33
N SER A 276 -13.57 -3.59 6.02
CA SER A 276 -13.29 -2.22 6.43
C SER A 276 -14.55 -1.58 6.96
N ASP A 277 -14.44 -0.89 8.09
CA ASP A 277 -15.50 -0.08 8.70
C ASP A 277 -14.89 1.23 9.19
N GLY A 278 -15.30 2.33 8.60
CA GLY A 278 -14.77 3.64 8.95
C GLY A 278 -14.78 4.62 7.79
N ARG A 279 -13.76 5.47 7.75
CA ARG A 279 -13.57 6.51 6.75
C ARG A 279 -13.66 5.95 5.33
N VAL A 280 -14.38 6.67 4.47
CA VAL A 280 -14.29 6.44 3.03
C VAL A 280 -12.85 6.70 2.59
N PRO A 281 -12.21 5.79 1.86
CA PRO A 281 -10.82 5.96 1.45
C PRO A 281 -10.57 7.21 0.60
N LEU A 282 -11.56 7.62 -0.23
CA LEU A 282 -11.45 8.82 -1.06
C LEU A 282 -11.54 10.10 -0.25
N GLY A 283 -10.55 10.97 -0.35
CA GLY A 283 -10.49 12.23 0.40
C GLY A 283 -11.66 13.18 0.13
N GLU A 284 -12.25 13.17 -1.07
CA GLU A 284 -13.47 13.93 -1.39
C GLU A 284 -14.69 13.55 -0.51
N PHE A 285 -14.59 12.45 0.25
CA PHE A 285 -15.63 11.96 1.14
C PHE A 285 -15.10 11.72 2.57
N PHE A 286 -14.03 12.40 2.97
CA PHE A 286 -13.27 12.12 4.19
C PHE A 286 -14.09 12.09 5.48
N TRP A 287 -15.17 12.85 5.59
CA TRP A 287 -16.06 12.87 6.78
C TRP A 287 -17.06 11.72 6.81
N GLN A 288 -17.26 11.01 5.69
CA GLN A 288 -18.22 9.92 5.59
C GLN A 288 -17.62 8.60 6.10
N SER A 289 -18.50 7.72 6.57
CA SER A 289 -18.11 6.38 7.03
C SER A 289 -18.92 5.32 6.31
N GLU A 290 -18.24 4.34 5.76
CA GLU A 290 -18.83 3.18 5.10
C GLU A 290 -18.32 1.88 5.72
N ALA A 291 -19.08 0.79 5.55
CA ALA A 291 -18.65 -0.54 5.92
C ALA A 291 -18.73 -1.45 4.70
N ARG A 292 -17.66 -2.19 4.45
CA ARG A 292 -17.56 -3.07 3.28
C ARG A 292 -16.80 -4.36 3.58
N PHE A 293 -17.14 -5.37 2.82
CA PHE A 293 -16.37 -6.59 2.64
C PHE A 293 -15.82 -6.60 1.22
N SER A 294 -14.55 -6.96 1.05
CA SER A 294 -13.91 -6.95 -0.27
C SER A 294 -13.20 -8.27 -0.54
N LEU A 295 -13.18 -8.66 -1.78
CA LEU A 295 -12.32 -9.73 -2.30
C LEU A 295 -11.33 -9.14 -3.28
N GLY A 296 -10.06 -9.53 -3.20
CA GLY A 296 -9.09 -8.90 -4.06
C GLY A 296 -7.73 -9.55 -4.16
N VAL A 297 -6.95 -8.90 -5.02
CA VAL A 297 -5.53 -9.21 -5.27
C VAL A 297 -4.72 -7.96 -5.02
N TRP A 298 -3.64 -8.10 -4.29
CA TRP A 298 -2.64 -7.05 -4.07
C TRP A 298 -1.28 -7.51 -4.54
N VAL A 299 -0.47 -6.59 -5.06
CA VAL A 299 0.91 -6.85 -5.48
C VAL A 299 1.81 -5.79 -4.87
N ASP A 300 2.67 -6.21 -3.96
CA ASP A 300 3.68 -5.36 -3.32
C ASP A 300 5.05 -5.58 -3.99
N PHE A 301 5.78 -4.48 -4.25
CA PHE A 301 7.12 -4.48 -4.87
C PHE A 301 8.23 -4.67 -3.86
#